data_688590af770c539e8ad3e4fa75c41ce2
#
_entry.id   688590af770c539e8ad3e4fa75c41ce2
#
_cell.length_a   1.000
_cell.length_b   1.000
_cell.length_c   1.000
_cell.angle_alpha   90.00
_cell.angle_beta   90.00
_cell.angle_gamma   90.00
#
_symmetry.space_group_name_H-M   'P 1'
#
loop_
_entity.id
_entity.type
_entity.pdbx_description
1 polymer ?
#
loop_
_entity_poly.entity_id
_entity_poly.type
_entity_poly.pdbx_seq_one_letter_code
_entity_poly.pdbx_strand_id
1 'polypeptide(L)'
;MSETLTQAAETLNEKMDGGFDGSAKFDITGMGTIMLDQNGARVANEEAEVTMTADAETFQSIIEGDLNPTTAFMSGKLTIDGDMGTAMKLASAMA
;
A
#
# COMPACT_ATOMS: atom_id res chain seq x y z
N MET A 1 8.17 -15.29 -4.80
CA MET A 1 6.81 -15.15 -4.41
C MET A 1 6.69 -14.46 -3.10
N SER A 2 6.68 -15.19 -1.98
CA SER A 2 6.61 -14.52 -0.69
C SER A 2 7.82 -13.61 -0.47
N GLU A 3 8.95 -13.93 -1.09
CA GLU A 3 10.14 -13.10 -0.96
C GLU A 3 9.94 -11.71 -1.56
N THR A 4 9.28 -11.62 -2.71
CA THR A 4 8.99 -10.33 -3.32
C THR A 4 8.04 -9.52 -2.46
N LEU A 5 7.03 -10.17 -1.88
CA LEU A 5 6.11 -9.51 -0.96
C LEU A 5 6.83 -9.01 0.28
N THR A 6 7.73 -9.82 0.82
CA THR A 6 8.51 -9.44 2.00
C THR A 6 9.37 -8.23 1.70
N GLN A 7 10.01 -8.20 0.53
CA GLN A 7 10.82 -7.06 0.12
C GLN A 7 9.97 -5.80 -0.05
N ALA A 8 8.77 -5.95 -0.60
CA ALA A 8 7.86 -4.82 -0.76
C ALA A 8 7.46 -4.27 0.60
N ALA A 9 7.17 -5.15 1.56
CA ALA A 9 6.83 -4.72 2.90
C ALA A 9 8.00 -4.00 3.56
N GLU A 10 9.23 -4.47 3.36
CA GLU A 10 10.42 -3.83 3.91
C GLU A 10 10.63 -2.44 3.31
N THR A 11 10.45 -2.32 2.00
CA THR A 11 10.57 -1.03 1.33
C THR A 11 9.52 -0.06 1.85
N LEU A 12 8.30 -0.56 2.05
CA LEU A 12 7.22 0.26 2.57
C LEU A 12 7.52 0.71 4.00
N ASN A 13 8.10 -0.17 4.83
CA ASN A 13 8.51 0.19 6.18
C ASN A 13 9.51 1.32 6.18
N GLU A 14 10.50 1.28 5.28
CA GLU A 14 11.48 2.33 5.16
C GLU A 14 10.84 3.64 4.74
N LYS A 15 9.94 3.57 3.78
CA LYS A 15 9.27 4.75 3.26
C LYS A 15 8.37 5.40 4.31
N MET A 16 7.73 4.60 5.13
CA MET A 16 6.79 5.09 6.14
C MET A 16 7.44 5.39 7.48
N ASP A 17 8.71 5.09 7.62
CA ASP A 17 9.51 5.42 8.80
C ASP A 17 8.82 5.03 10.10
N GLY A 18 8.54 3.75 10.24
CA GLY A 18 8.01 3.21 11.48
C GLY A 18 6.52 2.98 11.54
N GLY A 19 5.79 3.40 10.51
CA GLY A 19 4.38 3.06 10.48
C GLY A 19 3.48 4.17 9.99
N PHE A 20 2.20 3.87 10.02
CA PHE A 20 1.16 4.73 9.49
C PHE A 20 0.09 4.91 10.57
N ASP A 21 -0.38 6.15 10.75
CA ASP A 21 -1.45 6.44 11.71
C ASP A 21 -2.80 6.08 11.09
N GLY A 22 -3.21 4.84 11.31
CA GLY A 22 -4.40 4.26 10.73
C GLY A 22 -4.09 2.84 10.30
N SER A 23 -4.96 2.24 9.49
CA SER A 23 -4.71 0.91 8.96
C SER A 23 -5.08 0.85 7.49
N ALA A 24 -4.22 0.22 6.71
CA ALA A 24 -4.41 0.07 5.28
C ALA A 24 -3.99 -1.34 4.87
N LYS A 25 -4.64 -1.81 3.83
CA LYS A 25 -4.34 -3.12 3.26
C LYS A 25 -4.02 -2.91 1.79
N PHE A 26 -2.89 -3.44 1.36
CA PHE A 26 -2.51 -3.43 -0.05
C PHE A 26 -2.75 -4.82 -0.62
N ASP A 27 -3.78 -4.95 -1.43
CA ASP A 27 -4.10 -6.21 -2.08
C ASP A 27 -3.40 -6.21 -3.44
N ILE A 28 -2.30 -6.94 -3.53
CA ILE A 28 -1.48 -6.96 -4.73
C ILE A 28 -1.93 -8.17 -5.56
N THR A 29 -2.61 -7.88 -6.65
CA THR A 29 -3.21 -8.91 -7.50
C THR A 29 -2.17 -9.92 -7.95
N GLY A 30 -2.47 -11.18 -7.68
CA GLY A 30 -1.59 -12.28 -8.09
C GLY A 30 -0.42 -12.54 -7.17
N MET A 31 -0.25 -11.76 -6.11
CA MET A 31 0.88 -11.93 -5.19
C MET A 31 0.46 -12.12 -3.75
N GLY A 32 -0.46 -11.31 -3.25
CA GLY A 32 -0.86 -11.40 -1.86
C GLY A 32 -1.20 -10.05 -1.27
N THR A 33 -1.15 -9.97 0.04
CA THR A 33 -1.64 -8.81 0.76
C THR A 33 -0.59 -8.33 1.76
N ILE A 34 -0.43 -7.02 1.86
CA ILE A 34 0.45 -6.39 2.84
C ILE A 34 -0.40 -5.47 3.70
N MET A 35 -0.24 -5.58 5.01
CA MET A 35 -0.90 -4.69 5.96
C MET A 35 0.05 -3.57 6.36
N LEU A 36 -0.50 -2.39 6.54
CA LEU A 36 0.25 -1.23 7.02
C LEU A 36 -0.54 -0.55 8.12
N ASP A 37 0.08 -0.42 9.28
CA ASP A 37 -0.55 0.27 10.41
C ASP A 37 0.55 0.92 11.24
N GLN A 38 0.23 1.34 12.47
CA GLN A 38 1.21 2.05 13.29
C GLN A 38 2.39 1.17 13.70
N ASN A 39 2.28 -0.14 13.51
CA ASN A 39 3.39 -1.07 13.77
C ASN A 39 4.24 -1.30 12.54
N GLY A 40 3.92 -0.64 11.42
CA GLY A 40 4.66 -0.77 10.19
C GLY A 40 3.96 -1.65 9.17
N ALA A 41 4.71 -2.10 8.19
CA ALA A 41 4.18 -2.94 7.11
C ALA A 41 4.60 -4.40 7.33
N ARG A 42 3.68 -5.32 7.00
CA ARG A 42 3.96 -6.75 7.12
C ARG A 42 3.09 -7.52 6.13
N VAL A 43 3.55 -8.71 5.78
CA VAL A 43 2.77 -9.60 4.92
C VAL A 43 1.69 -10.25 5.77
N ALA A 44 0.46 -9.83 5.58
CA ALA A 44 -0.69 -10.34 6.34
C ALA A 44 -1.96 -9.96 5.61
N ASN A 45 -3.07 -10.59 5.98
CA ASN A 45 -4.37 -10.28 5.41
C ASN A 45 -5.37 -10.15 6.55
N GLU A 46 -5.60 -8.91 6.97
CA GLU A 46 -6.48 -8.60 8.08
C GLU A 46 -7.44 -7.49 7.67
N GLU A 47 -8.37 -7.17 8.54
CA GLU A 47 -9.26 -6.05 8.28
C GLU A 47 -8.51 -4.74 8.41
N ALA A 48 -8.85 -3.78 7.57
CA ALA A 48 -8.22 -2.47 7.58
C ALA A 48 -9.26 -1.40 7.25
N GLU A 49 -8.95 -0.16 7.61
CA GLU A 49 -9.84 0.97 7.33
C GLU A 49 -9.98 1.21 5.84
N VAL A 50 -8.93 0.92 5.09
CA VAL A 50 -8.94 1.10 3.65
C VAL A 50 -8.18 -0.04 2.99
N THR A 51 -8.67 -0.47 1.82
CA THR A 51 -8.01 -1.47 1.00
C THR A 51 -7.64 -0.85 -0.33
N MET A 52 -6.38 -0.97 -0.70
CA MET A 52 -5.89 -0.49 -1.99
C MET A 52 -5.48 -1.69 -2.82
N THR A 53 -6.09 -1.82 -4.00
CA THR A 53 -5.84 -2.95 -4.88
C THR A 53 -5.10 -2.48 -6.13
N ALA A 54 -4.02 -3.15 -6.45
CA ALA A 54 -3.22 -2.85 -7.63
C ALA A 54 -2.47 -4.10 -8.05
N ASP A 55 -1.99 -4.12 -9.30
CA ASP A 55 -1.13 -5.22 -9.69
C ASP A 55 0.28 -4.99 -9.16
N ALA A 56 1.13 -6.02 -9.26
CA ALA A 56 2.47 -5.96 -8.69
C ALA A 56 3.30 -4.83 -9.30
N GLU A 57 3.20 -4.64 -10.59
CA GLU A 57 3.96 -3.60 -11.30
C GLU A 57 3.56 -2.20 -10.83
N THR A 58 2.26 -1.96 -10.72
CA THR A 58 1.75 -0.67 -10.27
C THR A 58 2.15 -0.42 -8.82
N PHE A 59 1.99 -1.44 -7.97
CA PHE A 59 2.34 -1.31 -6.57
C PHE A 59 3.84 -1.01 -6.40
N GLN A 60 4.67 -1.72 -7.14
CA GLN A 60 6.11 -1.50 -7.07
C GLN A 60 6.48 -0.08 -7.50
N SER A 61 5.87 0.42 -8.56
CA SER A 61 6.12 1.79 -9.01
C SER A 61 5.73 2.81 -7.94
N ILE A 62 4.65 2.54 -7.23
CA ILE A 62 4.20 3.43 -6.15
C ILE A 62 5.20 3.45 -5.00
N ILE A 63 5.64 2.29 -4.54
CA ILE A 63 6.55 2.25 -3.39
C ILE A 63 7.95 2.73 -3.75
N GLU A 64 8.34 2.67 -5.01
CA GLU A 64 9.62 3.20 -5.46
C GLU A 64 9.59 4.70 -5.69
N GLY A 65 8.41 5.29 -5.69
CA GLY A 65 8.27 6.72 -5.89
C GLY A 65 8.13 7.14 -7.35
N ASP A 66 8.06 6.17 -8.27
CA ASP A 66 7.94 6.46 -9.70
C ASP A 66 6.51 6.81 -10.10
N LEU A 67 5.53 6.39 -9.31
CA LEU A 67 4.12 6.62 -9.60
C LEU A 67 3.43 7.14 -8.36
N ASN A 68 2.78 8.28 -8.48
CA ASN A 68 2.02 8.85 -7.37
C ASN A 68 0.73 8.04 -7.15
N PRO A 69 0.41 7.66 -5.90
CA PRO A 69 -0.80 6.88 -5.64
C PRO A 69 -2.08 7.57 -6.13
N THR A 70 -2.16 8.90 -5.98
CA THR A 70 -3.33 9.64 -6.46
C THR A 70 -3.46 9.55 -7.96
N THR A 71 -2.34 9.68 -8.67
CA THR A 71 -2.32 9.56 -10.13
C THR A 71 -2.73 8.15 -10.55
N ALA A 72 -2.24 7.13 -9.84
CA ALA A 72 -2.60 5.74 -10.12
C ALA A 72 -4.10 5.52 -9.94
N PHE A 73 -4.68 6.09 -8.88
CA PHE A 73 -6.11 5.99 -8.64
C PHE A 73 -6.91 6.66 -9.76
N MET A 74 -6.51 7.84 -10.15
CA MET A 74 -7.22 8.60 -11.19
C MET A 74 -7.13 7.93 -12.55
N SER A 75 -6.06 7.22 -12.82
CA SER A 75 -5.90 6.53 -14.12
C SER A 75 -6.46 5.10 -14.09
N GLY A 76 -7.05 4.67 -12.97
CA GLY A 76 -7.68 3.35 -12.87
C GLY A 76 -6.71 2.22 -12.59
N LYS A 77 -5.45 2.52 -12.29
CA LYS A 77 -4.46 1.49 -11.98
C LYS A 77 -4.50 1.08 -10.52
N LEU A 78 -5.06 1.91 -9.67
CA LEU A 78 -5.20 1.66 -8.24
C LEU A 78 -6.66 1.79 -7.86
N THR A 79 -7.20 0.78 -7.21
CA THR A 79 -8.57 0.81 -6.71
C THR A 79 -8.54 1.04 -5.21
N ILE A 80 -9.37 1.95 -4.72
CA ILE A 80 -9.43 2.27 -3.29
C ILE A 80 -10.82 1.93 -2.80
N ASP A 81 -10.89 1.13 -1.73
CA ASP A 81 -12.14 0.72 -1.11
C ASP A 81 -12.02 0.93 0.38
N GLY A 82 -13.00 1.61 0.97
CA GLY A 82 -13.02 1.87 2.41
C GLY A 82 -13.01 3.35 2.71
N ASP A 83 -12.34 3.72 3.80
CA ASP A 83 -12.34 5.10 4.28
C ASP A 83 -11.45 6.00 3.41
N MET A 84 -12.08 6.90 2.67
CA MET A 84 -11.35 7.78 1.77
C MET A 84 -10.44 8.75 2.52
N GLY A 85 -10.82 9.15 3.71
CA GLY A 85 -9.95 10.01 4.53
C GLY A 85 -8.63 9.35 4.85
N THR A 86 -8.69 8.07 5.23
CA THR A 86 -7.49 7.29 5.50
C THR A 86 -6.69 7.09 4.21
N ALA A 87 -7.38 6.85 3.10
CA ALA A 87 -6.71 6.66 1.81
C ALA A 87 -5.93 7.90 1.40
N MET A 88 -6.53 9.07 1.55
CA MET A 88 -5.87 10.32 1.18
C MET A 88 -4.68 10.62 2.09
N LYS A 89 -4.81 10.31 3.36
CA LYS A 89 -3.72 10.47 4.32
C LYS A 89 -2.54 9.56 3.93
N LEU A 90 -2.84 8.32 3.55
CA LEU A 90 -1.81 7.38 3.13
C LEU A 90 -1.15 7.83 1.83
N ALA A 91 -1.94 8.28 0.86
CA ALA A 91 -1.40 8.75 -0.40
C ALA A 91 -0.43 9.92 -0.19
N SER A 92 -0.79 10.84 0.71
CA SER A 92 0.11 11.95 1.04
C SER A 92 1.39 11.46 1.70
N ALA A 93 1.29 10.47 2.57
CA ALA A 93 2.46 9.92 3.26
C ALA A 93 3.39 9.19 2.30
N MET A 94 2.85 8.60 1.25
CA MET A 94 3.64 7.84 0.28
C MET A 94 4.14 8.67 -0.89
N ALA A 95 3.66 9.88 -1.03
CA ALA A 95 4.04 10.74 -2.15
C ALA A 95 5.48 11.28 -2.01
#